data_d1803b0dd077ce0423c963e1f3e89dba
#
_entry.id   d1803b0dd077ce0423c963e1f3e89dba
#
_cell.length_a   1.000
_cell.length_b   1.000
_cell.length_c   1.000
_cell.angle_alpha   90.00
_cell.angle_beta   90.00
_cell.angle_gamma   90.00
#
_symmetry.space_group_name_H-M   'P 1'
#
loop_
_entity.id
_entity.type
_entity.pdbx_description
1 polymer ?
#
loop_
_entity_poly.entity_id
_entity_poly.type
_entity_poly.pdbx_seq_one_letter_code
_entity_poly.pdbx_strand_id
1 'polypeptide(L)'
;MNICTNFLKRTKCSFFYKISCLFFFVFGCIGIQNLKSQDIIKISFGEKLNSTLLRGSGLDEASWLIYDGEGKIVEQGKSDKIYNVSFDLPGVYSIQFKHEHKHEGHANTCNHYAMPNEVKVQVSSRKIIFDTDNVTFSKKITSAMPADGITMYIPITIIDERNNEVAPLNKNIISYGINTTIEGHLKAEYHSLSPGKYVIEYILSGNVSKGSYIGFDLIDNNSNVYTFGLSEPIQ
;
A
#
# COMPACT_ATOMS: atom_id res chain seq x y z
N MET A 1 -40.67 -68.70 8.42
CA MET A 1 -40.17 -69.17 7.12
C MET A 1 -40.53 -68.11 6.12
N ASN A 2 -39.60 -67.35 5.71
CA ASN A 2 -39.40 -66.67 4.42
C ASN A 2 -38.42 -65.55 4.58
N ILE A 3 -37.15 -65.88 4.37
CA ILE A 3 -35.99 -65.04 4.12
C ILE A 3 -35.92 -64.91 2.60
N CYS A 4 -35.39 -63.79 2.14
CA CYS A 4 -35.07 -63.39 0.77
C CYS A 4 -36.05 -62.36 0.17
N THR A 5 -35.62 -61.13 0.18
CA THR A 5 -35.48 -60.25 -1.03
C THR A 5 -35.16 -58.80 -0.57
N ASN A 6 -33.88 -58.46 -0.47
CA ASN A 6 -33.44 -57.04 -0.46
C ASN A 6 -31.93 -56.97 -0.74
N PHE A 7 -31.55 -57.39 -1.93
CA PHE A 7 -30.15 -57.27 -2.36
C PHE A 7 -30.08 -56.84 -3.83
N LEU A 8 -30.59 -55.66 -4.19
CA LEU A 8 -30.36 -55.09 -5.51
C LEU A 8 -30.87 -53.64 -5.61
N LYS A 9 -30.32 -52.73 -4.78
CA LYS A 9 -30.53 -51.26 -4.96
C LYS A 9 -29.38 -50.38 -4.50
N ARG A 10 -28.15 -50.88 -4.38
CA ARG A 10 -27.04 -50.07 -3.84
C ARG A 10 -25.91 -49.71 -4.82
N THR A 11 -26.02 -50.05 -6.09
CA THR A 11 -24.90 -49.87 -7.04
C THR A 11 -25.09 -48.73 -8.07
N LYS A 12 -26.25 -48.05 -8.15
CA LYS A 12 -26.45 -46.97 -9.12
C LYS A 12 -26.19 -45.54 -8.59
N CYS A 13 -26.15 -45.33 -7.28
CA CYS A 13 -25.92 -43.98 -6.72
C CYS A 13 -24.44 -43.56 -6.68
N SER A 14 -23.51 -44.52 -6.62
CA SER A 14 -22.07 -44.21 -6.52
C SER A 14 -21.44 -43.72 -7.83
N PHE A 15 -22.01 -44.10 -8.98
CA PHE A 15 -21.46 -43.73 -10.27
C PHE A 15 -21.82 -42.29 -10.66
N PHE A 16 -23.03 -41.82 -10.35
CA PHE A 16 -23.44 -40.45 -10.60
C PHE A 16 -22.74 -39.45 -9.69
N TYR A 17 -22.42 -39.80 -8.45
CA TYR A 17 -21.70 -38.95 -7.51
C TYR A 17 -20.25 -38.72 -7.95
N LYS A 18 -19.60 -39.74 -8.48
CA LYS A 18 -18.21 -39.63 -8.99
C LYS A 18 -18.11 -38.78 -10.26
N ILE A 19 -19.10 -38.85 -11.13
CA ILE A 19 -19.16 -38.03 -12.35
C ILE A 19 -19.47 -36.56 -12.02
N SER A 20 -20.37 -36.31 -11.05
CA SER A 20 -20.69 -34.95 -10.59
C SER A 20 -19.49 -34.25 -9.91
N CYS A 21 -18.72 -34.96 -9.07
CA CYS A 21 -17.51 -34.42 -8.47
C CYS A 21 -16.41 -34.16 -9.50
N LEU A 22 -16.28 -34.97 -10.53
CA LEU A 22 -15.30 -34.75 -11.60
C LEU A 22 -15.65 -33.53 -12.46
N PHE A 23 -16.92 -33.29 -12.73
CA PHE A 23 -17.39 -32.09 -13.45
C PHE A 23 -17.16 -30.81 -12.65
N PHE A 24 -17.39 -30.82 -11.34
CA PHE A 24 -17.08 -29.67 -10.47
C PHE A 24 -15.58 -29.36 -10.38
N PHE A 25 -14.72 -30.40 -10.41
CA PHE A 25 -13.26 -30.19 -10.39
C PHE A 25 -12.73 -29.66 -11.72
N VAL A 26 -13.27 -30.10 -12.86
CA VAL A 26 -12.87 -29.62 -14.19
C VAL A 26 -13.38 -28.21 -14.45
N PHE A 27 -14.59 -27.84 -14.03
CA PHE A 27 -15.10 -26.47 -14.13
C PHE A 27 -14.44 -25.50 -13.12
N GLY A 28 -14.03 -25.98 -11.93
CA GLY A 28 -13.30 -25.19 -10.96
C GLY A 28 -11.87 -24.80 -11.41
N CYS A 29 -11.24 -25.64 -12.25
CA CYS A 29 -9.88 -25.36 -12.75
C CYS A 29 -9.84 -24.46 -13.99
N ILE A 30 -10.96 -24.30 -14.72
CA ILE A 30 -11.00 -23.43 -15.92
C ILE A 30 -11.24 -21.97 -15.56
N GLY A 31 -11.67 -21.68 -14.30
CA GLY A 31 -12.01 -20.33 -13.83
C GLY A 31 -10.87 -19.57 -13.14
N ILE A 32 -9.68 -20.15 -12.93
CA ILE A 32 -8.52 -19.43 -12.41
C ILE A 32 -7.78 -18.82 -13.62
N GLN A 33 -8.45 -17.93 -14.35
CA GLN A 33 -7.71 -16.93 -15.09
C GLN A 33 -6.93 -16.13 -14.05
N ASN A 34 -5.61 -16.04 -14.25
CA ASN A 34 -4.74 -15.14 -13.52
C ASN A 34 -5.37 -13.74 -13.53
N LEU A 35 -6.16 -13.43 -12.50
CA LEU A 35 -6.44 -12.06 -12.13
C LEU A 35 -5.08 -11.49 -11.75
N LYS A 36 -4.35 -10.96 -12.73
CA LYS A 36 -3.25 -10.03 -12.44
C LYS A 36 -3.92 -8.97 -11.58
N SER A 37 -3.61 -8.98 -10.28
CA SER A 37 -3.95 -7.89 -9.40
C SER A 37 -3.43 -6.63 -10.08
N GLN A 38 -4.33 -5.80 -10.61
CA GLN A 38 -3.93 -4.47 -11.03
C GLN A 38 -3.46 -3.77 -9.77
N ASP A 39 -2.19 -3.41 -9.72
CA ASP A 39 -1.64 -2.66 -8.61
C ASP A 39 -2.41 -1.34 -8.53
N ILE A 40 -3.17 -1.18 -7.44
CA ILE A 40 -3.90 0.05 -7.17
C ILE A 40 -2.94 1.01 -6.48
N ILE A 41 -2.66 2.12 -7.12
CA ILE A 41 -1.90 3.21 -6.50
C ILE A 41 -2.81 3.91 -5.49
N LYS A 42 -2.33 4.05 -4.26
CA LYS A 42 -3.03 4.75 -3.19
C LYS A 42 -2.31 6.04 -2.87
N ILE A 43 -3.03 7.15 -2.92
CA ILE A 43 -2.53 8.48 -2.58
C ILE A 43 -3.59 9.25 -1.79
N SER A 44 -3.20 10.34 -1.14
CA SER A 44 -4.14 11.28 -0.54
C SER A 44 -4.53 12.39 -1.52
N PHE A 45 -5.67 13.01 -1.29
CA PHE A 45 -6.07 14.18 -2.06
C PHE A 45 -5.00 15.29 -2.02
N GLY A 46 -4.86 16.03 -3.11
CA GLY A 46 -3.82 17.05 -3.30
C GLY A 46 -2.40 16.47 -3.46
N GLU A 47 -2.23 15.15 -3.52
CA GLU A 47 -0.95 14.52 -3.83
C GLU A 47 -0.78 14.31 -5.32
N LYS A 48 0.49 14.32 -5.75
CA LYS A 48 0.88 14.05 -7.13
C LYS A 48 1.38 12.62 -7.28
N LEU A 49 1.19 12.09 -8.48
CA LEU A 49 1.86 10.86 -8.86
C LEU A 49 3.38 11.12 -8.92
N ASN A 50 4.15 10.10 -8.56
CA ASN A 50 5.61 10.14 -8.69
C ASN A 50 6.11 8.91 -9.45
N SER A 51 7.37 8.95 -9.88
CA SER A 51 7.98 7.89 -10.68
C SER A 51 8.09 6.55 -9.95
N THR A 52 8.08 6.55 -8.62
CA THR A 52 8.13 5.31 -7.83
C THR A 52 6.78 4.60 -7.79
N LEU A 53 5.68 5.36 -7.89
CA LEU A 53 4.32 4.82 -7.94
C LEU A 53 3.95 4.29 -9.32
N LEU A 54 4.41 4.97 -10.38
CA LEU A 54 4.22 4.54 -11.76
C LEU A 54 5.46 3.77 -12.23
N ARG A 55 5.51 2.48 -11.94
CA ARG A 55 6.60 1.61 -12.40
C ARG A 55 6.43 1.32 -13.89
N GLY A 56 7.34 1.78 -14.71
CA GLY A 56 7.38 1.44 -16.13
C GLY A 56 8.38 2.27 -16.92
N SER A 57 9.08 1.62 -17.87
CA SER A 57 9.84 2.27 -18.92
C SER A 57 8.91 2.57 -20.09
N GLY A 58 9.00 3.73 -20.72
CA GLY A 58 8.22 4.07 -21.91
C GLY A 58 7.20 5.18 -21.73
N LEU A 59 7.24 5.92 -20.60
CA LEU A 59 6.42 7.13 -20.42
C LEU A 59 6.78 8.23 -21.42
N ASP A 60 8.03 8.29 -21.89
CA ASP A 60 8.52 9.38 -22.73
C ASP A 60 7.79 9.51 -24.06
N GLU A 61 7.20 8.42 -24.55
CA GLU A 61 6.45 8.38 -25.82
C GLU A 61 4.94 8.07 -25.62
N ALA A 62 4.49 7.94 -24.36
CA ALA A 62 3.12 7.61 -24.07
C ALA A 62 2.23 8.86 -23.98
N SER A 63 1.04 8.81 -24.57
CA SER A 63 -0.05 9.70 -24.21
C SER A 63 -0.93 9.04 -23.15
N TRP A 64 -1.57 9.84 -22.31
CA TRP A 64 -2.41 9.33 -21.23
C TRP A 64 -3.71 10.12 -21.08
N LEU A 65 -4.73 9.40 -20.60
CA LEU A 65 -6.05 9.94 -20.27
C LEU A 65 -6.39 9.50 -18.84
N ILE A 66 -6.89 10.43 -18.04
CA ILE A 66 -7.37 10.16 -16.68
C ILE A 66 -8.89 10.27 -16.66
N TYR A 67 -9.52 9.22 -16.17
CA TYR A 67 -10.97 9.13 -15.98
C TYR A 67 -11.29 9.14 -14.49
N ASP A 68 -12.38 9.81 -14.12
CA ASP A 68 -12.97 9.70 -12.79
C ASP A 68 -13.80 8.41 -12.63
N GLY A 69 -14.41 8.21 -11.44
CA GLY A 69 -15.25 7.06 -11.15
C GLY A 69 -16.53 6.95 -11.99
N GLU A 70 -16.93 8.02 -12.67
CA GLU A 70 -18.09 8.07 -13.58
C GLU A 70 -17.68 7.83 -15.04
N GLY A 71 -16.39 7.68 -15.31
CA GLY A 71 -15.85 7.47 -16.65
C GLY A 71 -15.68 8.75 -17.46
N LYS A 72 -15.74 9.93 -16.84
CA LYS A 72 -15.49 11.21 -17.47
C LYS A 72 -13.99 11.50 -17.50
N ILE A 73 -13.48 12.02 -18.63
CA ILE A 73 -12.09 12.46 -18.72
C ILE A 73 -11.93 13.74 -17.88
N VAL A 74 -11.06 13.66 -16.88
CA VAL A 74 -10.73 14.79 -16.00
C VAL A 74 -9.42 15.46 -16.39
N GLU A 75 -8.49 14.70 -16.98
CA GLU A 75 -7.22 15.24 -17.47
C GLU A 75 -6.63 14.38 -18.58
N GLN A 76 -5.74 14.96 -19.38
CA GLN A 76 -5.01 14.27 -20.44
C GLN A 76 -3.65 14.92 -20.69
N GLY A 77 -2.71 14.14 -21.20
CA GLY A 77 -1.38 14.63 -21.48
C GLY A 77 -0.47 13.65 -22.16
N LYS A 78 0.81 13.99 -22.20
CA LYS A 78 1.88 13.16 -22.80
C LYS A 78 3.08 13.07 -21.85
N SER A 79 3.79 11.95 -21.94
CA SER A 79 5.07 11.72 -21.27
C SER A 79 5.02 11.94 -19.75
N ASP A 80 6.09 12.41 -19.19
CA ASP A 80 6.32 12.67 -17.76
C ASP A 80 5.43 13.76 -17.13
N LYS A 81 4.68 14.51 -17.95
CA LYS A 81 3.72 15.51 -17.43
C LYS A 81 2.71 14.91 -16.46
N ILE A 82 2.50 13.59 -16.50
CA ILE A 82 1.63 12.88 -15.56
C ILE A 82 2.09 13.05 -14.10
N TYR A 83 3.37 13.23 -13.85
CA TYR A 83 3.91 13.48 -12.50
C TYR A 83 3.58 14.86 -11.94
N ASN A 84 3.02 15.75 -12.76
CA ASN A 84 2.54 17.06 -12.32
C ASN A 84 1.04 17.06 -11.99
N VAL A 85 0.34 15.99 -12.32
CA VAL A 85 -1.10 15.86 -12.06
C VAL A 85 -1.34 15.73 -10.57
N SER A 86 -2.22 16.58 -10.02
CA SER A 86 -2.72 16.53 -8.65
C SER A 86 -4.16 16.03 -8.66
N PHE A 87 -4.49 15.16 -7.71
CA PHE A 87 -5.84 14.64 -7.53
C PHE A 87 -6.50 15.37 -6.36
N ASP A 88 -7.19 16.46 -6.64
CA ASP A 88 -7.74 17.34 -5.60
C ASP A 88 -9.02 16.79 -4.96
N LEU A 89 -9.71 15.86 -5.61
CA LEU A 89 -10.93 15.24 -5.10
C LEU A 89 -10.72 13.76 -4.76
N PRO A 90 -11.24 13.32 -3.60
CA PRO A 90 -11.23 11.90 -3.23
C PRO A 90 -12.07 11.06 -4.20
N GLY A 91 -11.59 9.86 -4.53
CA GLY A 91 -12.30 8.96 -5.44
C GLY A 91 -11.43 7.88 -6.02
N VAL A 92 -11.97 7.18 -7.00
CA VAL A 92 -11.24 6.19 -7.79
C VAL A 92 -11.08 6.76 -9.20
N TYR A 93 -9.85 6.76 -9.67
CA TYR A 93 -9.49 7.21 -11.01
C TYR A 93 -8.86 6.07 -11.78
N SER A 94 -8.99 6.11 -13.12
CA SER A 94 -8.33 5.20 -14.04
C SER A 94 -7.46 5.99 -15.00
N ILE A 95 -6.20 5.62 -15.12
CA ILE A 95 -5.25 6.21 -16.06
C ILE A 95 -5.04 5.22 -17.19
N GLN A 96 -5.41 5.60 -18.39
CA GLN A 96 -5.18 4.81 -19.60
C GLN A 96 -3.99 5.38 -20.37
N PHE A 97 -3.03 4.50 -20.69
CA PHE A 97 -1.84 4.84 -21.47
C PHE A 97 -2.01 4.35 -22.92
N LYS A 98 -1.65 5.21 -23.86
CA LYS A 98 -1.57 4.89 -25.30
C LYS A 98 -0.12 5.06 -25.75
N HIS A 99 0.49 3.98 -26.19
CA HIS A 99 1.83 3.99 -26.76
C HIS A 99 1.75 4.24 -28.26
N GLU A 100 2.45 5.26 -28.75
CA GLU A 100 2.56 5.55 -30.18
C GLU A 100 3.76 4.79 -30.78
N HIS A 101 3.89 3.48 -30.51
CA HIS A 101 4.99 2.70 -31.13
C HIS A 101 4.73 2.49 -32.61
N LYS A 102 5.47 3.21 -33.44
CA LYS A 102 5.75 2.77 -34.79
C LYS A 102 6.89 1.73 -34.72
N HIS A 103 6.56 0.46 -34.60
CA HIS A 103 7.52 -0.60 -34.83
C HIS A 103 7.83 -0.68 -36.32
N GLU A 104 8.79 0.09 -36.81
CA GLU A 104 9.43 -0.20 -38.08
C GLU A 104 10.41 -1.38 -37.86
N GLY A 105 9.95 -2.58 -38.11
CA GLY A 105 10.74 -3.65 -38.73
C GLY A 105 11.80 -4.41 -37.91
N HIS A 106 11.86 -4.37 -36.58
CA HIS A 106 12.72 -5.26 -35.81
C HIS A 106 11.92 -6.06 -34.77
N ALA A 107 11.48 -7.24 -35.22
CA ALA A 107 11.02 -8.28 -34.31
C ALA A 107 12.17 -8.74 -33.42
N ASN A 108 11.86 -8.84 -32.11
CA ASN A 108 12.68 -9.51 -31.09
C ASN A 108 13.92 -8.76 -30.59
N THR A 109 13.77 -8.07 -29.49
CA THR A 109 14.63 -8.08 -28.28
C THR A 109 14.49 -6.82 -27.42
N CYS A 110 13.32 -6.28 -27.25
CA CYS A 110 13.13 -5.25 -26.22
C CYS A 110 12.53 -5.89 -24.96
N ASN A 111 13.40 -6.23 -24.01
CA ASN A 111 13.00 -6.68 -22.66
C ASN A 111 12.62 -5.45 -21.81
N HIS A 112 11.72 -4.62 -22.31
CA HIS A 112 11.16 -3.52 -21.54
C HIS A 112 9.98 -4.04 -20.75
N TYR A 113 9.94 -3.74 -19.46
CA TYR A 113 8.73 -3.89 -18.69
C TYR A 113 7.62 -3.10 -19.40
N ALA A 114 6.71 -3.80 -20.03
CA ALA A 114 5.57 -3.17 -20.68
C ALA A 114 4.78 -2.42 -19.62
N MET A 115 4.61 -1.12 -19.81
CA MET A 115 3.72 -0.33 -19.00
C MET A 115 2.31 -0.91 -19.09
N PRO A 116 1.57 -1.05 -17.97
CA PRO A 116 0.19 -1.52 -18.04
C PRO A 116 -0.63 -0.52 -18.87
N ASN A 117 -1.56 -1.03 -19.69
CA ASN A 117 -2.44 -0.19 -20.48
C ASN A 117 -3.36 0.67 -19.61
N GLU A 118 -3.58 0.25 -18.37
CA GLU A 118 -4.44 0.91 -17.40
C GLU A 118 -3.84 0.79 -15.99
N VAL A 119 -3.89 1.88 -15.23
CA VAL A 119 -3.51 1.94 -13.82
C VAL A 119 -4.67 2.56 -13.05
N LYS A 120 -5.06 1.94 -11.94
CA LYS A 120 -6.07 2.48 -11.03
C LYS A 120 -5.42 3.29 -9.92
N VAL A 121 -5.98 4.47 -9.63
CA VAL A 121 -5.55 5.35 -8.54
C VAL A 121 -6.70 5.53 -7.58
N GLN A 122 -6.50 5.14 -6.33
CA GLN A 122 -7.44 5.39 -5.25
C GLN A 122 -6.97 6.61 -4.46
N VAL A 123 -7.74 7.68 -4.53
CA VAL A 123 -7.47 8.94 -3.82
C VAL A 123 -8.26 8.96 -2.52
N SER A 124 -7.56 8.94 -1.40
CA SER A 124 -8.14 9.00 -0.06
C SER A 124 -8.65 10.41 0.25
N SER A 125 -9.78 10.52 0.94
CA SER A 125 -10.26 11.78 1.51
C SER A 125 -9.41 12.27 2.67
N ARG A 126 -8.53 11.42 3.19
CA ARG A 126 -7.70 11.69 4.36
C ARG A 126 -6.24 11.80 3.97
N LYS A 127 -5.58 12.79 4.60
CA LYS A 127 -4.14 13.02 4.52
C LYS A 127 -3.57 13.15 5.93
N ILE A 128 -2.52 12.39 6.23
CA ILE A 128 -1.73 12.49 7.45
C ILE A 128 -0.39 13.12 7.05
N ILE A 129 -0.03 14.22 7.69
CA ILE A 129 1.23 14.92 7.47
C ILE A 129 2.04 14.78 8.75
N PHE A 130 3.18 14.10 8.67
CA PHE A 130 4.14 13.98 9.75
C PHE A 130 5.14 15.14 9.64
N ASP A 131 5.31 15.90 10.72
CA ASP A 131 6.35 16.94 10.84
C ASP A 131 7.63 16.29 11.38
N THR A 132 8.38 15.67 10.48
CA THR A 132 9.60 14.92 10.81
C THR A 132 10.73 15.81 11.30
N ASP A 133 10.72 17.11 10.99
CA ASP A 133 11.74 18.06 11.39
C ASP A 133 11.61 18.46 12.88
N ASN A 134 10.42 18.29 13.45
CA ASN A 134 10.11 18.66 14.83
C ASN A 134 9.86 17.46 15.74
N VAL A 135 10.36 16.28 15.37
CA VAL A 135 10.33 15.11 16.23
C VAL A 135 11.29 15.31 17.43
N THR A 136 10.78 15.01 18.62
CA THR A 136 11.56 15.13 19.87
C THR A 136 11.43 13.87 20.73
N PHE A 137 12.31 13.76 21.73
CA PHE A 137 12.34 12.63 22.66
C PHE A 137 12.32 13.11 24.11
N SER A 138 11.69 12.36 25.00
CA SER A 138 11.69 12.65 26.43
C SER A 138 13.10 12.57 27.08
N LYS A 139 13.96 11.73 26.50
CA LYS A 139 15.36 11.54 26.89
C LYS A 139 16.19 11.18 25.66
N LYS A 140 17.49 11.48 25.71
CA LYS A 140 18.42 11.09 24.64
C LYS A 140 18.55 9.56 24.60
N ILE A 141 18.49 8.99 23.39
CA ILE A 141 18.76 7.57 23.14
C ILE A 141 20.28 7.37 23.21
N THR A 142 20.75 6.40 24.00
CA THR A 142 22.16 6.07 24.17
C THR A 142 22.40 4.56 24.10
N SER A 143 23.64 4.15 23.84
CA SER A 143 24.01 2.73 23.84
C SER A 143 24.21 2.16 25.26
N ALA A 144 24.29 3.03 26.28
CA ALA A 144 24.56 2.63 27.65
C ALA A 144 23.36 2.01 28.37
N MET A 145 22.14 2.31 27.92
CA MET A 145 20.89 1.82 28.52
C MET A 145 19.88 1.52 27.46
N PRO A 146 18.94 0.57 27.71
CA PRO A 146 17.80 0.35 26.85
C PRO A 146 16.98 1.63 26.65
N ALA A 147 16.31 1.74 25.49
CA ALA A 147 15.41 2.85 25.20
C ALA A 147 14.07 2.74 25.94
N ASP A 148 13.94 1.77 26.87
CA ASP A 148 12.70 1.46 27.57
C ASP A 148 12.11 2.67 28.30
N GLY A 149 10.87 3.00 27.96
CA GLY A 149 10.14 4.14 28.52
C GLY A 149 10.55 5.51 27.99
N ILE A 150 11.47 5.60 27.01
CA ILE A 150 11.69 6.84 26.28
C ILE A 150 10.46 7.09 25.42
N THR A 151 9.91 8.32 25.48
CA THR A 151 8.80 8.72 24.62
C THR A 151 9.31 9.52 23.44
N MET A 152 8.92 9.12 22.24
CA MET A 152 9.12 9.85 20.98
C MET A 152 7.87 10.65 20.70
N TYR A 153 8.01 11.96 20.53
CA TYR A 153 6.93 12.92 20.25
C TYR A 153 6.97 13.30 18.78
N ILE A 154 5.88 13.07 18.06
CA ILE A 154 5.77 13.34 16.61
C ILE A 154 4.61 14.30 16.38
N PRO A 155 4.86 15.54 15.96
CA PRO A 155 3.80 16.43 15.55
C PRO A 155 3.19 15.93 14.22
N ILE A 156 1.84 15.90 14.16
CA ILE A 156 1.11 15.50 12.96
C ILE A 156 -0.03 16.46 12.68
N THR A 157 -0.42 16.53 11.42
CA THR A 157 -1.67 17.16 10.99
C THR A 157 -2.51 16.14 10.23
N ILE A 158 -3.77 15.97 10.65
CA ILE A 158 -4.75 15.12 9.97
C ILE A 158 -5.74 16.02 9.28
N ILE A 159 -5.90 15.86 7.97
CA ILE A 159 -6.90 16.56 7.14
C ILE A 159 -7.84 15.50 6.58
N ASP A 160 -9.15 15.75 6.59
CA ASP A 160 -10.15 14.88 5.99
C ASP A 160 -11.23 15.72 5.31
N GLU A 161 -11.32 15.63 3.98
CA GLU A 161 -12.28 16.35 3.14
C GLU A 161 -13.72 15.93 3.39
N ARG A 162 -13.96 14.73 3.87
CA ARG A 162 -15.31 14.18 4.08
C ARG A 162 -15.78 14.24 5.53
N ASN A 163 -14.94 14.71 6.43
CA ASN A 163 -15.21 14.71 7.88
C ASN A 163 -15.62 13.34 8.43
N ASN A 164 -15.21 12.28 7.72
CA ASN A 164 -15.54 10.91 8.04
C ASN A 164 -14.60 10.38 9.10
N GLU A 165 -15.03 9.26 9.66
CA GLU A 165 -14.39 8.58 10.78
C GLU A 165 -12.87 8.49 10.70
N VAL A 166 -12.34 8.52 11.83
CA VAL A 166 -10.96 8.42 12.28
C VAL A 166 -10.23 7.24 11.67
N ALA A 167 -9.16 7.49 10.92
CA ALA A 167 -8.25 6.44 10.52
C ALA A 167 -7.36 6.06 11.70
N PRO A 168 -7.13 4.78 11.93
CA PRO A 168 -6.13 4.36 12.88
C PRO A 168 -4.74 4.75 12.39
N LEU A 169 -3.93 5.31 13.27
CA LEU A 169 -2.49 5.44 13.06
C LEU A 169 -1.82 4.08 13.22
N ASN A 170 -0.62 3.96 12.68
CA ASN A 170 0.15 2.74 12.86
C ASN A 170 0.49 2.57 14.34
N LYS A 171 0.09 1.44 14.93
CA LYS A 171 0.26 1.18 16.37
C LYS A 171 1.71 0.94 16.75
N ASN A 172 2.50 0.43 15.83
CA ASN A 172 3.89 0.07 16.09
C ASN A 172 4.77 0.67 15.01
N ILE A 173 5.94 1.16 15.43
CA ILE A 173 7.04 1.56 14.55
C ILE A 173 8.27 0.77 14.93
N ILE A 174 9.11 0.49 13.93
CA ILE A 174 10.37 -0.22 14.11
C ILE A 174 11.49 0.70 13.66
N SER A 175 12.57 0.78 14.44
CA SER A 175 13.76 1.48 14.00
C SER A 175 14.54 0.63 13.00
N TYR A 176 15.22 1.31 12.10
CA TYR A 176 16.22 0.69 11.23
C TYR A 176 17.59 1.31 11.49
N GLY A 177 18.64 0.55 11.20
CA GLY A 177 20.03 0.92 11.43
C GLY A 177 20.85 -0.30 11.83
N ILE A 178 22.16 -0.10 12.02
CA ILE A 178 23.06 -1.19 12.39
C ILE A 178 22.89 -1.51 13.88
N ASN A 179 22.62 -2.80 14.19
CA ASN A 179 22.51 -3.28 15.57
C ASN A 179 21.51 -2.48 16.43
N THR A 180 20.34 -2.17 15.88
CA THR A 180 19.22 -1.61 16.63
C THR A 180 18.10 -2.62 16.73
N THR A 181 17.44 -2.67 17.90
CA THR A 181 16.20 -3.42 18.15
C THR A 181 15.14 -2.51 18.73
N ILE A 182 15.26 -1.18 18.52
CA ILE A 182 14.31 -0.24 19.09
C ILE A 182 12.99 -0.34 18.35
N GLU A 183 11.91 -0.50 19.11
CA GLU A 183 10.52 -0.48 18.65
C GLU A 183 9.77 0.62 19.39
N GLY A 184 8.74 1.17 18.77
CA GLY A 184 7.86 2.15 19.40
C GLY A 184 6.42 1.70 19.37
N HIS A 185 5.71 1.87 20.49
CA HIS A 185 4.29 1.56 20.63
C HIS A 185 3.50 2.85 20.83
N LEU A 186 2.54 3.10 19.92
CA LEU A 186 1.66 4.27 19.98
C LEU A 186 0.76 4.17 21.22
N LYS A 187 0.67 5.24 22.01
CA LYS A 187 -0.28 5.29 23.13
C LYS A 187 -1.72 5.10 22.65
N ALA A 188 -2.53 4.43 23.46
CA ALA A 188 -3.91 4.03 23.12
C ALA A 188 -4.80 5.20 22.73
N GLU A 189 -4.62 6.36 23.33
CA GLU A 189 -5.37 7.60 23.08
C GLU A 189 -5.23 8.12 21.64
N TYR A 190 -4.13 7.75 20.96
CA TYR A 190 -3.85 8.15 19.57
C TYR A 190 -4.21 7.07 18.55
N HIS A 191 -4.75 5.93 18.96
CA HIS A 191 -5.11 4.88 18.01
C HIS A 191 -6.16 5.31 17.00
N SER A 192 -6.89 6.39 17.30
CA SER A 192 -8.02 6.86 16.54
C SER A 192 -8.18 8.37 16.74
N LEU A 193 -7.92 9.18 15.71
CA LEU A 193 -7.92 10.64 15.81
C LEU A 193 -8.82 11.27 14.73
N SER A 194 -9.57 12.30 15.12
CA SER A 194 -10.31 13.17 14.21
C SER A 194 -9.37 14.11 13.44
N PRO A 195 -9.86 14.81 12.39
CA PRO A 195 -9.06 15.86 11.76
C PRO A 195 -8.60 16.91 12.78
N GLY A 196 -7.34 17.33 12.64
CA GLY A 196 -6.72 18.29 13.58
C GLY A 196 -5.22 18.18 13.64
N LYS A 197 -4.63 18.95 14.57
CA LYS A 197 -3.18 18.94 14.85
C LYS A 197 -2.95 18.26 16.18
N TYR A 198 -1.97 17.37 16.23
CA TYR A 198 -1.63 16.57 17.40
C TYR A 198 -0.12 16.46 17.56
N VAL A 199 0.31 16.13 18.77
CA VAL A 199 1.63 15.58 19.03
C VAL A 199 1.39 14.16 19.54
N ILE A 200 1.60 13.17 18.67
CA ILE A 200 1.41 11.76 19.02
C ILE A 200 2.64 11.22 19.75
N GLU A 201 2.43 10.20 20.58
CA GLU A 201 3.46 9.65 21.46
C GLU A 201 3.64 8.16 21.22
N TYR A 202 4.88 7.79 20.88
CA TYR A 202 5.33 6.40 20.85
C TYR A 202 6.23 6.13 22.05
N ILE A 203 5.91 5.11 22.82
CA ILE A 203 6.76 4.63 23.92
C ILE A 203 7.75 3.65 23.30
N LEU A 204 9.04 3.96 23.43
CA LEU A 204 10.12 3.15 22.89
C LEU A 204 10.53 2.05 23.86
N SER A 205 11.06 0.97 23.29
CA SER A 205 11.73 -0.13 23.99
C SER A 205 12.83 -0.71 23.09
N GLY A 206 13.77 -1.44 23.68
CA GLY A 206 14.86 -2.10 22.96
C GLY A 206 16.21 -1.41 23.11
N ASN A 207 17.18 -1.85 22.31
CA ASN A 207 18.59 -1.47 22.44
C ASN A 207 19.16 -0.99 21.12
N VAL A 208 20.27 -0.25 21.22
CA VAL A 208 21.06 0.20 20.07
C VAL A 208 22.54 0.20 20.39
N SER A 209 23.38 -0.12 19.43
CA SER A 209 24.85 -0.08 19.61
C SER A 209 25.43 1.32 19.47
N LYS A 210 26.53 1.56 20.14
CA LYS A 210 27.32 2.79 20.00
C LYS A 210 27.78 2.99 18.56
N GLY A 211 27.73 4.23 18.08
CA GLY A 211 28.14 4.60 16.72
C GLY A 211 27.09 4.33 15.65
N SER A 212 25.93 3.75 16.01
CA SER A 212 24.84 3.51 15.05
C SER A 212 24.11 4.80 14.70
N TYR A 213 23.73 4.93 13.44
CA TYR A 213 22.69 5.85 13.00
C TYR A 213 21.37 5.08 12.98
N ILE A 214 20.35 5.65 13.57
CA ILE A 214 19.02 5.04 13.60
C ILE A 214 18.00 5.96 12.96
N GLY A 215 17.02 5.36 12.31
CA GLY A 215 15.85 6.05 11.78
C GLY A 215 14.60 5.25 12.08
N PHE A 216 13.46 5.89 11.86
CA PHE A 216 12.14 5.32 12.06
C PHE A 216 11.28 5.59 10.82
N ASP A 217 10.55 4.58 10.40
CA ASP A 217 9.58 4.70 9.31
C ASP A 217 8.18 4.93 9.88
N LEU A 218 7.63 6.09 9.56
CA LEU A 218 6.27 6.48 9.89
C LEU A 218 5.40 6.20 8.68
N ILE A 219 4.31 5.48 8.85
CA ILE A 219 3.47 5.03 7.75
C ILE A 219 2.11 5.73 7.83
N ASP A 220 1.71 6.38 6.74
CA ASP A 220 0.40 7.01 6.64
C ASP A 220 -0.73 6.02 6.30
N ASN A 221 -1.95 6.55 6.15
CA ASN A 221 -3.14 5.76 5.81
C ASN A 221 -3.14 5.16 4.39
N ASN A 222 -2.22 5.57 3.52
CA ASN A 222 -2.05 5.05 2.15
C ASN A 222 -0.84 4.12 2.03
N SER A 223 -0.18 3.83 3.15
CA SER A 223 1.07 3.07 3.20
C SER A 223 2.28 3.81 2.63
N ASN A 224 2.23 5.15 2.52
CA ASN A 224 3.41 5.95 2.23
C ASN A 224 4.31 5.99 3.46
N VAL A 225 5.61 5.90 3.22
CA VAL A 225 6.63 5.86 4.27
C VAL A 225 7.29 7.23 4.38
N TYR A 226 7.28 7.79 5.58
CA TYR A 226 7.97 9.02 5.97
C TYR A 226 9.09 8.65 6.94
N THR A 227 10.31 8.87 6.53
CA THR A 227 11.46 8.50 7.32
C THR A 227 11.93 9.66 8.21
N PHE A 228 12.10 9.39 9.49
CA PHE A 228 12.79 10.26 10.43
C PHE A 228 14.09 9.60 10.87
N GLY A 229 15.22 10.30 10.75
CA GLY A 229 16.54 9.81 11.17
C GLY A 229 17.17 10.73 12.22
N LEU A 230 17.88 10.14 13.19
CA LEU A 230 18.73 10.93 14.08
C LEU A 230 19.92 11.48 13.29
N SER A 231 20.17 12.78 13.42
CA SER A 231 21.25 13.48 12.71
C SER A 231 22.65 13.12 13.22
N GLU A 232 22.75 12.57 14.43
CA GLU A 232 24.00 12.20 15.08
C GLU A 232 24.03 10.70 15.40
N PRO A 233 25.23 10.09 15.37
CA PRO A 233 25.37 8.71 15.78
C PRO A 233 25.15 8.56 17.29
N ILE A 234 24.67 7.38 17.68
CA ILE A 234 24.46 7.01 19.09
C ILE A 234 25.78 6.99 19.86
N GLN A 235 25.78 7.65 20.97
CA GLN A 235 26.95 7.77 21.88
C GLN A 235 27.01 6.62 22.87
#